data_1ccd1484a6aa81ece96f241cec925fca
#
_entry.id   1ccd1484a6aa81ece96f241cec925fca
#
_cell.length_a   1.000
_cell.length_b   1.000
_cell.length_c   1.000
_cell.angle_alpha   90.00
_cell.angle_beta   90.00
_cell.angle_gamma   90.00
#
_symmetry.space_group_name_H-M   'P 1'
#
loop_
_entity.id
_entity.type
_entity.pdbx_description
1 polymer ?
#
loop_
_entity_poly.entity_id
_entity_poly.type
_entity_poly.pdbx_seq_one_letter_code
_entity_poly.pdbx_strand_id
1 'polypeptide(L)'
;MREGAGWVAFVGIALAEKAGSVLALAVQYPGDVRATRTIRVGAKSYASQRLKVPPDKVELSKEDLARHERERAHLTQVLATFTEPAQPSLAMLPPTPGPRSSSFGLRRYFNGQPRAPHNGMDIAAPLGTTVVAASAGRVLDIGDYFFPGRMVILDHGLGMLSLYAHLSEIDVPVQQVVAAGTPIGKVGATGRVTGPHLHFSVYLNATAVDPALFLDA
;
A
#
# COMPACT_ATOMS: atom_id res chain seq x y z
N MET A 1 15.75 -7.74 -10.31
CA MET A 1 15.96 -9.20 -10.13
C MET A 1 16.61 -9.79 -11.37
N ARG A 2 17.46 -10.78 -11.22
CA ARG A 2 18.00 -11.55 -12.35
C ARG A 2 17.03 -12.68 -12.67
N GLU A 3 16.67 -12.85 -13.94
CA GLU A 3 15.76 -13.90 -14.40
C GLU A 3 16.39 -14.58 -15.63
N GLY A 4 16.87 -15.80 -15.46
CA GLY A 4 17.65 -16.48 -16.48
C GLY A 4 18.89 -15.70 -16.91
N ALA A 5 19.02 -15.38 -18.20
CA ALA A 5 20.09 -14.57 -18.77
C ALA A 5 19.79 -13.05 -18.76
N GLY A 6 18.65 -12.64 -18.22
CA GLY A 6 18.17 -11.26 -18.24
C GLY A 6 17.98 -10.64 -16.85
N TRP A 7 17.45 -9.41 -16.87
CA TRP A 7 17.08 -8.66 -15.68
C TRP A 7 15.63 -8.21 -15.81
N VAL A 8 14.88 -8.32 -14.72
CA VAL A 8 13.51 -7.81 -14.59
C VAL A 8 13.50 -6.74 -13.51
N ALA A 9 12.89 -5.60 -13.82
CA ALA A 9 12.63 -4.52 -12.87
C ALA A 9 11.13 -4.27 -12.78
N PHE A 10 10.62 -4.17 -11.55
CA PHE A 10 9.25 -3.78 -11.29
C PHE A 10 9.21 -2.31 -10.88
N VAL A 11 8.37 -1.53 -11.55
CA VAL A 11 8.28 -0.09 -11.33
C VAL A 11 6.84 0.30 -11.10
N GLY A 12 6.58 0.96 -9.96
CA GLY A 12 5.27 1.54 -9.68
C GLY A 12 5.01 2.77 -10.53
N ILE A 13 3.82 2.86 -11.13
CA ILE A 13 3.33 4.08 -11.80
C ILE A 13 2.36 4.76 -10.86
N ALA A 14 2.70 5.97 -10.42
CA ALA A 14 1.88 6.73 -9.47
C ALA A 14 0.50 7.09 -10.06
N LEU A 15 -0.53 7.08 -9.21
CA LEU A 15 -1.90 7.50 -9.59
C LEU A 15 -1.98 8.94 -10.11
N ALA A 16 -1.00 9.77 -9.76
CA ALA A 16 -0.92 11.16 -10.23
C ALA A 16 -0.43 11.28 -11.69
N GLU A 17 0.15 10.22 -12.26
CA GLU A 17 0.64 10.24 -13.64
C GLU A 17 -0.53 10.35 -14.62
N LYS A 18 -0.35 11.23 -15.60
CA LYS A 18 -1.37 11.47 -16.62
C LYS A 18 -1.30 10.40 -17.72
N ALA A 19 -2.46 9.98 -18.21
CA ALA A 19 -2.53 9.15 -19.40
C ALA A 19 -1.82 9.83 -20.58
N GLY A 20 -1.00 9.07 -21.31
CA GLY A 20 -0.21 9.54 -22.42
C GLY A 20 1.17 10.11 -22.05
N SER A 21 1.47 10.33 -20.76
CA SER A 21 2.82 10.71 -20.33
C SER A 21 3.83 9.59 -20.64
N VAL A 22 5.08 9.99 -20.85
CA VAL A 22 6.19 9.05 -21.09
C VAL A 22 7.15 9.15 -19.92
N LEU A 23 7.32 8.03 -19.23
CA LEU A 23 8.25 7.88 -18.12
C LEU A 23 9.56 7.31 -18.64
N ALA A 24 10.69 7.91 -18.26
CA ALA A 24 12.02 7.41 -18.58
C ALA A 24 12.59 6.65 -17.38
N LEU A 25 12.95 5.39 -17.58
CA LEU A 25 13.64 4.56 -16.61
C LEU A 25 15.12 4.53 -16.94
N ALA A 26 15.95 5.10 -16.08
CA ALA A 26 17.40 4.94 -16.14
C ALA A 26 17.78 3.59 -15.54
N VAL A 27 18.42 2.74 -16.32
CA VAL A 27 18.92 1.44 -15.89
C VAL A 27 20.45 1.49 -15.94
N GLN A 28 21.07 1.18 -14.79
CA GLN A 28 22.51 1.05 -14.70
C GLN A 28 22.86 -0.43 -14.52
N TYR A 29 23.64 -0.94 -15.46
CA TYR A 29 24.17 -2.31 -15.42
C TYR A 29 25.55 -2.34 -14.76
N PRO A 30 26.04 -3.52 -14.33
CA PRO A 30 27.44 -3.68 -13.92
C PRO A 30 28.40 -3.20 -15.00
N GLY A 31 29.52 -2.56 -14.61
CA GLY A 31 30.50 -2.00 -15.54
C GLY A 31 30.12 -0.64 -16.14
N ASP A 32 29.33 0.16 -15.41
CA ASP A 32 28.91 1.53 -15.76
C ASP A 32 28.14 1.65 -17.09
N VAL A 33 27.64 0.56 -17.62
CA VAL A 33 26.76 0.56 -18.77
C VAL A 33 25.39 1.13 -18.37
N ARG A 34 24.94 2.18 -19.04
CA ARG A 34 23.65 2.82 -18.78
C ARG A 34 22.73 2.62 -19.97
N ALA A 35 21.47 2.37 -19.70
CA ALA A 35 20.43 2.36 -20.71
C ALA A 35 19.19 3.12 -20.19
N THR A 36 18.44 3.69 -21.13
CA THR A 36 17.14 4.29 -20.84
C THR A 36 16.05 3.43 -21.47
N ARG A 37 15.01 3.18 -20.71
CA ARG A 37 13.77 2.57 -21.19
C ARG A 37 12.64 3.55 -21.01
N THR A 38 11.72 3.61 -21.95
CA THR A 38 10.55 4.48 -21.88
C THR A 38 9.27 3.66 -21.73
N ILE A 39 8.40 4.12 -20.87
CA ILE A 39 7.07 3.54 -20.65
C ILE A 39 6.05 4.63 -20.95
N ARG A 40 5.10 4.36 -21.84
CA ARG A 40 3.95 5.25 -22.07
C ARG A 40 2.83 4.85 -21.10
N VAL A 41 2.37 5.82 -20.31
CA VAL A 41 1.27 5.62 -19.37
C VAL A 41 -0.04 5.46 -20.12
N GLY A 42 -0.67 4.28 -19.98
CA GLY A 42 -1.98 4.00 -20.56
C GLY A 42 -3.11 4.74 -19.84
N ALA A 43 -4.24 4.92 -20.52
CA ALA A 43 -5.44 5.44 -19.88
C ALA A 43 -6.09 4.35 -19.01
N LYS A 44 -6.40 4.69 -17.75
CA LYS A 44 -7.20 3.86 -16.84
C LYS A 44 -8.28 4.73 -16.21
N SER A 45 -9.54 4.30 -16.30
CA SER A 45 -10.66 4.95 -15.61
C SER A 45 -10.80 4.39 -14.20
N TYR A 46 -10.92 5.28 -13.23
CA TYR A 46 -11.18 4.93 -11.83
C TYR A 46 -12.57 5.40 -11.44
N ALA A 47 -13.26 4.59 -10.63
CA ALA A 47 -14.56 4.94 -10.09
C ALA A 47 -14.48 6.22 -9.24
N SER A 48 -15.61 6.91 -9.11
CA SER A 48 -15.74 8.11 -8.27
C SER A 48 -16.87 7.94 -7.27
N GLN A 49 -16.64 8.37 -6.04
CA GLN A 49 -17.62 8.40 -4.97
C GLN A 49 -17.77 9.83 -4.44
N ARG A 50 -18.99 10.32 -4.42
CA ARG A 50 -19.34 11.65 -3.89
C ARG A 50 -20.14 11.47 -2.62
N LEU A 51 -19.63 11.98 -1.51
CA LEU A 51 -20.24 11.86 -0.18
C LEU A 51 -20.54 13.25 0.37
N LYS A 52 -21.72 13.40 0.97
CA LYS A 52 -22.04 14.51 1.85
C LYS A 52 -21.69 14.09 3.26
N VAL A 53 -20.79 14.81 3.90
CA VAL A 53 -20.31 14.54 5.26
C VAL A 53 -20.41 15.82 6.10
N PRO A 54 -20.61 15.70 7.41
CA PRO A 54 -20.59 16.86 8.31
C PRO A 54 -19.24 17.60 8.22
N PRO A 55 -19.22 18.95 8.32
CA PRO A 55 -17.99 19.74 8.20
C PRO A 55 -16.88 19.34 9.16
N ASP A 56 -17.20 18.98 10.40
CA ASP A 56 -16.27 18.50 11.43
C ASP A 56 -15.57 17.19 11.09
N LYS A 57 -16.12 16.42 10.12
CA LYS A 57 -15.47 15.23 9.57
C LYS A 57 -14.55 15.52 8.39
N VAL A 58 -14.51 16.76 7.92
CA VAL A 58 -13.72 17.19 6.75
C VAL A 58 -12.46 17.92 7.19
N GLU A 59 -12.57 18.77 8.20
CA GLU A 59 -11.48 19.60 8.72
C GLU A 59 -10.84 18.94 9.93
N LEU A 60 -9.52 18.86 9.93
CA LEU A 60 -8.75 18.36 11.07
C LEU A 60 -8.51 19.48 12.09
N SER A 61 -8.47 19.11 13.37
CA SER A 61 -7.94 20.00 14.39
C SER A 61 -6.45 20.31 14.13
N LYS A 62 -5.92 21.37 14.75
CA LYS A 62 -4.48 21.69 14.63
C LYS A 62 -3.60 20.57 15.19
N GLU A 63 -4.03 19.92 16.26
CA GLU A 63 -3.36 18.81 16.91
C GLU A 63 -3.33 17.57 16.00
N ASP A 64 -4.49 17.21 15.39
CA ASP A 64 -4.60 16.10 14.46
C ASP A 64 -3.79 16.32 13.19
N LEU A 65 -3.77 17.56 12.68
CA LEU A 65 -2.96 17.93 11.53
C LEU A 65 -1.47 17.76 11.85
N ALA A 66 -1.01 18.28 12.98
CA ALA A 66 0.38 18.14 13.42
C ALA A 66 0.78 16.69 13.67
N ARG A 67 -0.14 15.86 14.23
CA ARG A 67 0.05 14.42 14.37
C ARG A 67 0.21 13.77 13.01
N HIS A 68 -0.72 14.03 12.09
CA HIS A 68 -0.70 13.46 10.74
C HIS A 68 0.57 13.85 9.96
N GLU A 69 1.05 15.10 10.08
CA GLU A 69 2.27 15.55 9.40
C GLU A 69 3.51 14.80 9.89
N ARG A 70 3.66 14.60 11.22
CA ARG A 70 4.75 13.78 11.78
C ARG A 70 4.69 12.33 11.30
N GLU A 71 3.50 11.73 11.36
CA GLU A 71 3.27 10.35 10.92
C GLU A 71 3.56 10.18 9.43
N ARG A 72 3.14 11.14 8.60
CA ARG A 72 3.41 11.15 7.16
C ARG A 72 4.92 11.21 6.87
N ALA A 73 5.67 12.03 7.61
CA ALA A 73 7.12 12.12 7.45
C ALA A 73 7.79 10.78 7.77
N HIS A 74 7.39 10.13 8.88
CA HIS A 74 7.87 8.80 9.25
C HIS A 74 7.53 7.76 8.18
N LEU A 75 6.27 7.66 7.77
CA LEU A 75 5.81 6.70 6.76
C LEU A 75 6.48 6.91 5.40
N THR A 76 6.80 8.15 5.02
CA THR A 76 7.55 8.43 3.80
C THR A 76 8.94 7.78 3.85
N GLN A 77 9.62 7.79 5.00
CA GLN A 77 10.91 7.13 5.17
C GLN A 77 10.76 5.61 5.17
N VAL A 78 9.77 5.07 5.90
CA VAL A 78 9.49 3.64 5.94
C VAL A 78 9.19 3.10 4.53
N LEU A 79 8.33 3.77 3.76
CA LEU A 79 7.95 3.34 2.42
C LEU A 79 9.09 3.47 1.39
N ALA A 80 10.13 4.24 1.66
CA ALA A 80 11.33 4.34 0.83
C ALA A 80 12.34 3.22 1.09
N THR A 81 12.05 2.28 1.99
CA THR A 81 12.94 1.16 2.32
C THR A 81 13.20 0.30 1.10
N PHE A 82 14.48 -0.02 0.90
CA PHE A 82 14.94 -0.92 -0.15
C PHE A 82 15.98 -1.88 0.44
N THR A 83 15.66 -3.15 0.52
CA THR A 83 16.51 -4.19 1.12
C THR A 83 16.97 -5.20 0.08
N GLU A 84 18.23 -5.63 0.20
CA GLU A 84 18.83 -6.71 -0.57
C GLU A 84 19.36 -7.79 0.39
N PRO A 85 19.51 -9.06 -0.03
CA PRO A 85 19.04 -9.68 -1.27
C PRO A 85 17.72 -10.42 -1.02
N ALA A 86 16.62 -9.96 -1.55
CA ALA A 86 15.39 -10.71 -1.55
C ALA A 86 14.87 -10.87 -2.98
N GLN A 87 14.12 -11.94 -3.22
CA GLN A 87 13.37 -12.13 -4.46
C GLN A 87 11.88 -12.11 -4.08
N PRO A 88 11.25 -10.95 -4.08
CA PRO A 88 9.84 -10.82 -3.73
C PRO A 88 8.98 -11.62 -4.71
N SER A 89 7.99 -12.36 -4.18
CA SER A 89 6.97 -12.98 -5.01
C SER A 89 5.96 -11.94 -5.46
N LEU A 90 5.64 -11.92 -6.75
CA LEU A 90 4.54 -11.10 -7.27
C LEU A 90 3.18 -11.76 -7.05
N ALA A 91 3.11 -13.07 -6.81
CA ALA A 91 1.89 -13.76 -6.40
C ALA A 91 1.75 -13.66 -4.88
N MET A 92 0.68 -13.03 -4.44
CA MET A 92 0.34 -12.83 -3.02
C MET A 92 -0.92 -13.61 -2.65
N LEU A 93 -0.97 -14.11 -1.42
CA LEU A 93 -2.20 -14.66 -0.84
C LEU A 93 -3.18 -13.55 -0.47
N PRO A 94 -4.49 -13.78 -0.58
CA PRO A 94 -5.47 -12.88 0.02
C PRO A 94 -5.20 -12.73 1.54
N PRO A 95 -5.00 -11.50 2.04
CA PRO A 95 -4.58 -11.29 3.43
C PRO A 95 -5.69 -11.55 4.45
N THR A 96 -6.95 -11.58 4.03
CA THR A 96 -8.12 -11.93 4.85
C THR A 96 -9.25 -12.40 3.93
N PRO A 97 -10.14 -13.29 4.40
CA PRO A 97 -11.34 -13.63 3.64
C PRO A 97 -12.31 -12.45 3.60
N GLY A 98 -13.05 -12.32 2.50
CA GLY A 98 -14.11 -11.31 2.36
C GLY A 98 -14.18 -10.70 0.96
N PRO A 99 -15.29 -10.04 0.63
CA PRO A 99 -15.44 -9.34 -0.64
C PRO A 99 -14.62 -8.04 -0.67
N ARG A 100 -14.12 -7.67 -1.84
CA ARG A 100 -13.52 -6.35 -2.08
C ARG A 100 -14.62 -5.28 -2.01
N SER A 101 -14.54 -4.39 -1.03
CA SER A 101 -15.53 -3.33 -0.80
C SER A 101 -15.13 -1.98 -1.39
N SER A 102 -13.83 -1.77 -1.62
CA SER A 102 -13.31 -0.57 -2.27
C SER A 102 -12.02 -0.91 -3.03
N SER A 103 -11.84 -0.29 -4.19
CA SER A 103 -10.73 -0.57 -5.11
C SER A 103 -9.67 0.52 -5.09
N PHE A 104 -8.45 0.14 -5.48
CA PHE A 104 -7.36 1.08 -5.75
C PHE A 104 -7.76 2.15 -6.76
N GLY A 105 -7.35 3.39 -6.51
CA GLY A 105 -7.62 4.52 -7.39
C GLY A 105 -9.03 5.11 -7.28
N LEU A 106 -9.92 4.59 -6.40
CA LEU A 106 -11.24 5.19 -6.16
C LEU A 106 -11.08 6.66 -5.77
N ARG A 107 -11.70 7.56 -6.57
CA ARG A 107 -11.69 9.01 -6.33
C ARG A 107 -12.81 9.38 -5.40
N ARG A 108 -12.51 9.96 -4.25
CA ARG A 108 -13.50 10.41 -3.25
C ARG A 108 -13.62 11.92 -3.27
N TYR A 109 -14.85 12.40 -3.23
CA TYR A 109 -15.20 13.81 -3.10
C TYR A 109 -16.08 14.00 -1.87
N PHE A 110 -15.62 14.80 -0.90
CA PHE A 110 -16.39 15.16 0.29
C PHE A 110 -16.93 16.58 0.12
N ASN A 111 -18.26 16.73 0.12
CA ASN A 111 -18.92 18.02 -0.09
C ASN A 111 -18.44 18.74 -1.37
N GLY A 112 -18.16 17.98 -2.44
CA GLY A 112 -17.62 18.49 -3.70
C GLY A 112 -16.10 18.68 -3.75
N GLN A 113 -15.41 18.63 -2.62
CA GLN A 113 -13.94 18.78 -2.54
C GLN A 113 -13.23 17.45 -2.83
N PRO A 114 -12.24 17.42 -3.73
CA PRO A 114 -11.49 16.21 -4.01
C PRO A 114 -10.64 15.80 -2.80
N ARG A 115 -10.51 14.50 -2.59
CA ARG A 115 -9.63 13.88 -1.61
C ARG A 115 -8.57 13.05 -2.31
N ALA A 116 -7.51 12.70 -1.60
CA ALA A 116 -6.51 11.78 -2.13
C ALA A 116 -7.19 10.49 -2.62
N PRO A 117 -6.85 9.98 -3.80
CA PRO A 117 -7.37 8.71 -4.27
C PRO A 117 -7.02 7.58 -3.31
N HIS A 118 -7.84 6.54 -3.30
CA HIS A 118 -7.60 5.34 -2.50
C HIS A 118 -6.31 4.64 -2.96
N ASN A 119 -5.34 4.51 -2.08
CA ASN A 119 -4.01 3.98 -2.38
C ASN A 119 -3.85 2.48 -2.12
N GLY A 120 -4.95 1.77 -1.92
CA GLY A 120 -5.02 0.34 -1.68
C GLY A 120 -6.37 -0.24 -2.08
N MET A 121 -6.71 -1.37 -1.51
CA MET A 121 -8.05 -1.95 -1.59
C MET A 121 -8.58 -2.21 -0.19
N ASP A 122 -9.90 -2.14 -0.04
CA ASP A 122 -10.56 -2.51 1.20
C ASP A 122 -11.25 -3.87 1.02
N ILE A 123 -11.04 -4.75 2.00
CA ILE A 123 -11.65 -6.08 2.07
C ILE A 123 -12.59 -6.07 3.27
N ALA A 124 -13.89 -6.18 3.00
CA ALA A 124 -14.91 -6.22 4.05
C ALA A 124 -14.83 -7.57 4.78
N ALA A 125 -14.60 -7.50 6.08
CA ALA A 125 -14.55 -8.69 6.94
C ALA A 125 -15.02 -8.31 8.37
N PRO A 126 -15.62 -9.24 9.12
CA PRO A 126 -16.03 -9.00 10.49
C PRO A 126 -14.85 -8.60 11.39
N LEU A 127 -15.15 -7.81 12.42
CA LEU A 127 -14.20 -7.48 13.47
C LEU A 127 -13.58 -8.77 14.06
N GLY A 128 -12.26 -8.81 14.23
CA GLY A 128 -11.55 -9.97 14.79
C GLY A 128 -11.21 -11.05 13.77
N THR A 129 -11.61 -10.93 12.50
CA THR A 129 -11.19 -11.86 11.44
C THR A 129 -9.66 -11.83 11.30
N THR A 130 -9.03 -13.00 11.20
CA THR A 130 -7.57 -13.12 11.08
C THR A 130 -7.07 -12.46 9.82
N VAL A 131 -5.99 -11.68 9.96
CA VAL A 131 -5.21 -11.10 8.88
C VAL A 131 -3.88 -11.82 8.80
N VAL A 132 -3.52 -12.30 7.61
CA VAL A 132 -2.27 -13.01 7.36
C VAL A 132 -1.32 -12.22 6.47
N ALA A 133 -0.03 -12.48 6.57
CA ALA A 133 0.98 -11.98 5.66
C ALA A 133 0.68 -12.46 4.23
N ALA A 134 0.43 -11.55 3.30
CA ALA A 134 0.10 -11.88 1.92
C ALA A 134 1.30 -12.52 1.17
N SER A 135 2.51 -12.22 1.58
CA SER A 135 3.76 -12.81 1.09
C SER A 135 4.77 -12.91 2.23
N ALA A 136 5.80 -13.73 2.08
CA ALA A 136 6.90 -13.79 3.02
C ALA A 136 7.63 -12.44 3.10
N GLY A 137 8.09 -12.05 4.29
CA GLY A 137 8.77 -10.77 4.47
C GLY A 137 9.22 -10.55 5.91
N ARG A 138 9.71 -9.35 6.17
CA ARG A 138 10.10 -8.87 7.50
C ARG A 138 9.15 -7.77 7.95
N VAL A 139 8.70 -7.79 9.18
CA VAL A 139 7.91 -6.70 9.77
C VAL A 139 8.81 -5.46 9.84
N LEU A 140 8.50 -4.48 9.01
CA LEU A 140 9.27 -3.25 8.88
C LEU A 140 8.83 -2.19 9.88
N ASP A 141 7.51 -2.03 10.02
CA ASP A 141 6.91 -1.03 10.90
C ASP A 141 5.57 -1.52 11.45
N ILE A 142 5.26 -1.11 12.67
CA ILE A 142 3.96 -1.27 13.32
C ILE A 142 3.63 0.01 14.09
N GLY A 143 2.35 0.35 14.18
CA GLY A 143 1.95 1.51 14.96
C GLY A 143 0.45 1.76 14.97
N ASP A 144 0.05 2.79 15.73
CA ASP A 144 -1.29 3.35 15.73
C ASP A 144 -1.23 4.78 15.19
N TYR A 145 -1.69 4.96 13.98
CA TYR A 145 -1.61 6.18 13.20
C TYR A 145 -2.98 6.82 13.04
N PHE A 146 -3.01 8.13 12.85
CA PHE A 146 -4.26 8.90 12.82
C PHE A 146 -5.27 8.39 11.77
N PHE A 147 -4.82 8.23 10.52
CA PHE A 147 -5.71 7.77 9.45
C PHE A 147 -5.79 6.24 9.35
N PRO A 148 -4.69 5.49 9.24
CA PRO A 148 -4.75 4.05 9.09
C PRO A 148 -5.05 3.30 10.39
N GLY A 149 -5.03 3.95 11.55
CA GLY A 149 -5.16 3.28 12.84
C GLY A 149 -4.00 2.31 13.09
N ARG A 150 -4.29 1.18 13.73
CA ARG A 150 -3.29 0.14 13.93
C ARG A 150 -2.97 -0.51 12.60
N MET A 151 -1.67 -0.57 12.30
CA MET A 151 -1.21 -1.14 11.05
C MET A 151 0.12 -1.89 11.17
N VAL A 152 0.37 -2.75 10.20
CA VAL A 152 1.62 -3.47 9.98
C VAL A 152 2.10 -3.16 8.57
N ILE A 153 3.41 -2.96 8.41
CA ILE A 153 4.08 -2.91 7.10
C ILE A 153 5.09 -4.05 7.04
N LEU A 154 5.02 -4.84 5.97
CA LEU A 154 5.99 -5.89 5.67
C LEU A 154 6.90 -5.45 4.53
N ASP A 155 8.20 -5.72 4.69
CA ASP A 155 9.22 -5.61 3.66
C ASP A 155 9.47 -6.98 3.01
N HIS A 156 9.23 -7.06 1.72
CA HIS A 156 9.44 -8.27 0.91
C HIS A 156 10.77 -8.24 0.15
N GLY A 157 11.51 -7.12 0.25
CA GLY A 157 12.76 -6.86 -0.45
C GLY A 157 12.60 -6.12 -1.77
N LEU A 158 13.71 -5.58 -2.27
CA LEU A 158 13.81 -4.84 -3.54
C LEU A 158 12.80 -3.69 -3.68
N GLY A 159 12.44 -3.03 -2.56
CA GLY A 159 11.47 -1.93 -2.52
C GLY A 159 10.01 -2.35 -2.65
N MET A 160 9.71 -3.65 -2.52
CA MET A 160 8.34 -4.16 -2.48
C MET A 160 7.87 -4.26 -1.03
N LEU A 161 6.81 -3.53 -0.70
CA LEU A 161 6.22 -3.50 0.63
C LEU A 161 4.72 -3.81 0.56
N SER A 162 4.17 -4.39 1.64
CA SER A 162 2.72 -4.49 1.84
C SER A 162 2.31 -3.84 3.16
N LEU A 163 1.14 -3.22 3.18
CA LEU A 163 0.59 -2.49 4.32
C LEU A 163 -0.80 -3.04 4.65
N TYR A 164 -1.03 -3.29 5.94
CA TYR A 164 -2.26 -3.84 6.50
C TYR A 164 -2.75 -2.88 7.57
N ALA A 165 -3.88 -2.21 7.36
CA ALA A 165 -4.37 -1.16 8.26
C ALA A 165 -5.77 -1.42 8.81
N HIS A 166 -6.18 -0.56 9.75
CA HIS A 166 -7.43 -0.60 10.51
C HIS A 166 -7.55 -1.80 11.44
N LEU A 167 -6.41 -2.39 11.84
CA LEU A 167 -6.38 -3.60 12.66
C LEU A 167 -6.95 -3.34 14.07
N SER A 168 -7.60 -4.35 14.67
CA SER A 168 -7.98 -4.36 16.08
C SER A 168 -6.85 -4.88 16.98
N GLU A 169 -5.98 -5.72 16.42
CA GLU A 169 -4.88 -6.37 17.14
C GLU A 169 -3.70 -6.57 16.19
N ILE A 170 -2.46 -6.46 16.69
CA ILE A 170 -1.22 -6.74 15.96
C ILE A 170 -0.54 -7.89 16.71
N ASP A 171 -0.26 -9.00 16.00
CA ASP A 171 0.23 -10.25 16.58
C ASP A 171 1.73 -10.48 16.35
N VAL A 172 2.43 -9.51 15.75
CA VAL A 172 3.85 -9.62 15.39
C VAL A 172 4.65 -8.40 15.86
N PRO A 173 5.88 -8.55 16.36
CA PRO A 173 6.77 -7.43 16.64
C PRO A 173 7.53 -6.98 15.38
N VAL A 174 8.06 -5.75 15.44
CA VAL A 174 8.99 -5.22 14.43
C VAL A 174 10.21 -6.14 14.28
N GLN A 175 10.73 -6.26 13.07
CA GLN A 175 11.86 -7.12 12.66
C GLN A 175 11.57 -8.63 12.63
N GLN A 176 10.40 -9.09 13.04
CA GLN A 176 10.05 -10.50 12.85
C GLN A 176 10.01 -10.86 11.36
N VAL A 177 10.63 -11.98 11.01
CA VAL A 177 10.49 -12.60 9.68
C VAL A 177 9.25 -13.49 9.69
N VAL A 178 8.38 -13.34 8.71
CA VAL A 178 7.14 -14.09 8.57
C VAL A 178 7.09 -14.78 7.21
N ALA A 179 6.51 -15.98 7.18
CA ALA A 179 6.17 -16.66 5.94
C ALA A 179 4.82 -16.13 5.39
N ALA A 180 4.56 -16.35 4.11
CA ALA A 180 3.22 -16.14 3.56
C ALA A 180 2.20 -17.00 4.34
N GLY A 181 1.03 -16.41 4.65
CA GLY A 181 -0.01 -17.07 5.44
C GLY A 181 0.18 -16.99 6.96
N THR A 182 1.29 -16.46 7.47
CA THR A 182 1.49 -16.26 8.91
C THR A 182 0.49 -15.23 9.44
N PRO A 183 -0.28 -15.50 10.53
CA PRO A 183 -1.11 -14.50 11.18
C PRO A 183 -0.28 -13.31 11.66
N ILE A 184 -0.72 -12.08 11.35
CA ILE A 184 -0.03 -10.83 11.71
C ILE A 184 -0.92 -9.87 12.50
N GLY A 185 -2.22 -10.16 12.59
CA GLY A 185 -3.17 -9.34 13.30
C GLY A 185 -4.61 -9.72 13.00
N LYS A 186 -5.54 -8.86 13.41
CA LYS A 186 -6.99 -9.06 13.23
C LYS A 186 -7.65 -7.83 12.64
N VAL A 187 -8.65 -8.05 11.79
CA VAL A 187 -9.50 -6.99 11.22
C VAL A 187 -10.12 -6.15 12.34
N GLY A 188 -10.07 -4.85 12.16
CA GLY A 188 -10.61 -3.89 13.11
C GLY A 188 -11.39 -2.76 12.43
N ALA A 189 -11.53 -1.68 13.20
CA ALA A 189 -12.12 -0.43 12.76
C ALA A 189 -11.37 0.77 13.40
N THR A 190 -10.05 0.62 13.58
CA THR A 190 -9.19 1.68 14.13
C THR A 190 -8.84 2.73 13.09
N GLY A 191 -8.43 3.92 13.53
CA GLY A 191 -8.18 5.04 12.64
C GLY A 191 -9.47 5.69 12.11
N ARG A 192 -9.41 6.28 10.90
CA ARG A 192 -10.51 7.05 10.34
C ARG A 192 -11.35 6.24 9.35
N VAL A 193 -12.24 5.41 9.88
CA VAL A 193 -13.09 4.50 9.09
C VAL A 193 -14.55 4.56 9.51
N THR A 194 -15.43 3.98 8.71
CA THR A 194 -16.88 3.92 8.98
C THR A 194 -17.35 2.55 9.50
N GLY A 195 -16.50 1.55 9.45
CA GLY A 195 -16.84 0.20 9.91
C GLY A 195 -15.69 -0.79 9.70
N PRO A 196 -15.83 -2.03 10.21
CA PRO A 196 -14.78 -3.03 10.14
C PRO A 196 -14.43 -3.42 8.70
N HIS A 197 -13.15 -3.36 8.37
CA HIS A 197 -12.57 -3.87 7.12
C HIS A 197 -11.04 -3.91 7.26
N LEU A 198 -10.38 -4.63 6.36
CA LEU A 198 -8.95 -4.53 6.16
C LEU A 198 -8.67 -3.56 5.00
N HIS A 199 -7.87 -2.53 5.23
CA HIS A 199 -7.23 -1.80 4.15
C HIS A 199 -5.89 -2.46 3.82
N PHE A 200 -5.72 -2.86 2.56
CA PHE A 200 -4.52 -3.52 2.05
C PHE A 200 -3.89 -2.72 0.92
N SER A 201 -2.60 -2.38 1.05
CA SER A 201 -1.84 -1.68 0.01
C SER A 201 -0.58 -2.44 -0.36
N VAL A 202 -0.15 -2.33 -1.61
CA VAL A 202 1.15 -2.78 -2.10
C VAL A 202 1.91 -1.57 -2.64
N TYR A 203 3.20 -1.52 -2.32
CA TYR A 203 4.10 -0.47 -2.80
C TYR A 203 5.26 -1.08 -3.58
N LEU A 204 5.64 -0.41 -4.66
CA LEU A 204 6.87 -0.66 -5.41
C LEU A 204 7.70 0.63 -5.41
N ASN A 205 8.87 0.59 -4.77
CA ASN A 205 9.76 1.75 -4.67
C ASN A 205 9.02 3.02 -4.22
N ALA A 206 8.39 2.97 -3.04
CA ALA A 206 7.58 4.02 -2.42
C ALA A 206 6.30 4.42 -3.20
N THR A 207 6.00 3.78 -4.32
CA THR A 207 4.81 4.07 -5.12
C THR A 207 3.72 3.04 -4.86
N ALA A 208 2.55 3.49 -4.40
CA ALA A 208 1.39 2.61 -4.25
C ALA A 208 0.91 2.11 -5.62
N VAL A 209 0.66 0.81 -5.71
CA VAL A 209 0.17 0.12 -6.93
C VAL A 209 -1.11 -0.65 -6.62
N ASP A 210 -1.85 -1.05 -7.67
CA ASP A 210 -3.10 -1.80 -7.51
C ASP A 210 -2.84 -3.19 -6.90
N PRO A 211 -3.27 -3.47 -5.65
CA PRO A 211 -3.02 -4.77 -5.01
C PRO A 211 -3.68 -5.93 -5.75
N ALA A 212 -4.73 -5.69 -6.54
CA ALA A 212 -5.40 -6.71 -7.32
C ALA A 212 -4.44 -7.41 -8.31
N LEU A 213 -3.42 -6.70 -8.79
CA LEU A 213 -2.41 -7.26 -9.71
C LEU A 213 -1.55 -8.37 -9.07
N PHE A 214 -1.57 -8.50 -7.76
CA PHE A 214 -0.78 -9.47 -7.00
C PHE A 214 -1.62 -10.60 -6.41
N LEU A 215 -2.95 -10.40 -6.27
CA LEU A 215 -3.85 -11.35 -5.62
C LEU A 215 -4.56 -12.30 -6.58
N ASP A 216 -4.58 -11.99 -7.87
CA ASP A 216 -5.32 -12.73 -8.91
C ASP A 216 -4.37 -13.53 -9.82
N ALA A 217 -3.13 -13.80 -9.39
CA ALA A 217 -2.11 -14.53 -10.14
C ALA A 217 -2.23 -16.04 -9.96
#